data_66756e70e8bdb9757ee361365f4fd30b
#
_entry.id   66756e70e8bdb9757ee361365f4fd30b
#
_cell.length_a   1.000
_cell.length_b   1.000
_cell.length_c   1.000
_cell.angle_alpha   90.00
_cell.angle_beta   90.00
_cell.angle_gamma   90.00
#
_symmetry.space_group_name_H-M   'P 1'
#
loop_
_entity.id
_entity.type
_entity.pdbx_description
1 polymer ?
#
loop_
_entity_poly.entity_id
_entity_poly.type
_entity_poly.pdbx_seq_one_letter_code
_entity_poly.pdbx_strand_id
1 'polypeptide(L)'
;MKILSILFLTSLFLGCTPNEKDEIIGKWEMYKVIQDGQDVTSEHNPYNERFIIFKSDSTFESGGRPFGKNSGKYIFNSADHTLFLDSDAGPEDDSQWKITFRSDTMYWQGYGSEWAAGFELIHVKDK
;
A
#
# COMPACT_ATOMS: atom_id res chain seq x y z
N MET A 1 14.09 -11.21 -62.91
CA MET A 1 14.47 -10.67 -61.59
C MET A 1 13.25 -10.71 -60.67
N LYS A 2 13.24 -11.63 -59.76
CA LYS A 2 12.18 -11.69 -58.75
C LYS A 2 12.70 -11.05 -57.47
N ILE A 3 12.12 -9.91 -57.10
CA ILE A 3 12.44 -9.22 -55.88
C ILE A 3 11.61 -9.91 -54.78
N LEU A 4 12.31 -10.61 -53.91
CA LEU A 4 11.73 -11.25 -52.74
C LEU A 4 11.54 -10.19 -51.63
N SER A 5 10.31 -9.68 -51.48
CA SER A 5 9.95 -8.81 -50.35
C SER A 5 9.88 -9.66 -49.09
N ILE A 6 10.91 -9.55 -48.26
CA ILE A 6 10.87 -10.11 -46.91
C ILE A 6 10.06 -9.15 -46.04
N LEU A 7 8.85 -9.55 -45.74
CA LEU A 7 8.01 -8.84 -44.79
C LEU A 7 8.52 -9.17 -43.38
N PHE A 8 9.25 -8.23 -42.80
CA PHE A 8 9.66 -8.33 -41.39
C PHE A 8 8.43 -8.05 -40.53
N LEU A 9 7.82 -9.12 -40.05
CA LEU A 9 6.74 -9.02 -39.05
C LEU A 9 7.38 -8.76 -37.69
N THR A 10 7.53 -7.48 -37.33
CA THR A 10 7.91 -7.09 -35.97
C THR A 10 6.71 -7.35 -35.05
N SER A 11 6.76 -8.47 -34.35
CA SER A 11 5.82 -8.73 -33.27
C SER A 11 6.15 -7.79 -32.10
N LEU A 12 5.35 -6.74 -31.95
CA LEU A 12 5.34 -5.91 -30.77
C LEU A 12 4.80 -6.75 -29.59
N PHE A 13 5.71 -7.27 -28.77
CA PHE A 13 5.34 -7.77 -27.46
C PHE A 13 4.98 -6.56 -26.58
N LEU A 14 3.70 -6.22 -26.51
CA LEU A 14 3.17 -5.37 -25.46
C LEU A 14 3.15 -6.21 -24.19
N GLY A 15 4.29 -6.18 -23.44
CA GLY A 15 4.32 -6.71 -22.10
C GLY A 15 3.41 -5.85 -21.22
N CYS A 16 2.30 -6.42 -20.73
CA CYS A 16 1.54 -5.81 -19.64
C CYS A 16 2.41 -5.86 -18.39
N THR A 17 3.18 -4.79 -18.13
CA THR A 17 3.71 -4.55 -16.78
C THR A 17 2.51 -4.24 -15.89
N PRO A 18 2.31 -4.98 -14.78
CA PRO A 18 1.28 -4.61 -13.82
C PRO A 18 1.54 -3.18 -13.40
N ASN A 19 0.51 -2.34 -13.47
CA ASN A 19 0.59 -0.97 -13.01
C ASN A 19 0.87 -1.02 -11.50
N GLU A 20 1.99 -0.44 -11.03
CA GLU A 20 2.35 -0.39 -9.60
C GLU A 20 1.21 0.18 -8.74
N LYS A 21 0.40 1.08 -9.31
CA LYS A 21 -0.79 1.62 -8.69
C LYS A 21 -1.78 0.53 -8.28
N ASP A 22 -1.87 -0.57 -9.02
CA ASP A 22 -2.78 -1.68 -8.72
C ASP A 22 -2.22 -2.66 -7.68
N GLU A 23 -0.91 -2.59 -7.39
CA GLU A 23 -0.29 -3.45 -6.38
C GLU A 23 -0.84 -3.20 -4.98
N ILE A 24 -1.26 -1.96 -4.67
CA ILE A 24 -1.81 -1.62 -3.38
C ILE A 24 -3.24 -2.13 -3.17
N ILE A 25 -3.99 -2.38 -4.25
CA ILE A 25 -5.41 -2.75 -4.19
C ILE A 25 -5.59 -4.12 -3.54
N GLY A 26 -6.50 -4.21 -2.59
CA GLY A 26 -6.86 -5.43 -1.88
C GLY A 26 -6.78 -5.28 -0.37
N LYS A 27 -6.93 -6.42 0.31
CA LYS A 27 -6.87 -6.47 1.77
C LYS A 27 -5.45 -6.82 2.24
N TRP A 28 -4.97 -6.04 3.18
CA TRP A 28 -3.67 -6.21 3.80
C TRP A 28 -3.83 -6.38 5.30
N GLU A 29 -3.23 -7.43 5.86
CA GLU A 29 -3.21 -7.68 7.28
C GLU A 29 -1.98 -7.05 7.92
N MET A 30 -2.16 -6.37 9.04
CA MET A 30 -1.05 -5.77 9.78
C MET A 30 -0.26 -6.87 10.50
N TYR A 31 0.99 -7.02 10.14
CA TYR A 31 1.88 -8.04 10.69
C TYR A 31 2.76 -7.50 11.81
N LYS A 32 3.36 -6.31 11.61
CA LYS A 32 4.24 -5.67 12.61
C LYS A 32 4.01 -4.18 12.69
N VAL A 33 4.17 -3.66 13.90
CA VAL A 33 4.22 -2.24 14.21
C VAL A 33 5.53 -1.96 14.93
N ILE A 34 6.35 -1.06 14.37
CA ILE A 34 7.62 -0.64 14.94
C ILE A 34 7.53 0.85 15.20
N GLN A 35 7.85 1.27 16.41
CA GLN A 35 7.86 2.68 16.82
C GLN A 35 9.23 3.03 17.37
N ASP A 36 9.88 4.00 16.75
CA ASP A 36 11.21 4.47 17.14
C ASP A 36 12.22 3.32 17.30
N GLY A 37 12.18 2.36 16.36
CA GLY A 37 13.05 1.21 16.33
C GLY A 37 12.66 0.05 17.25
N GLN A 38 11.57 0.17 18.02
CA GLN A 38 11.09 -0.86 18.93
C GLN A 38 9.83 -1.55 18.39
N ASP A 39 9.79 -2.88 18.51
CA ASP A 39 8.60 -3.66 18.14
C ASP A 39 7.51 -3.45 19.20
N VAL A 40 6.44 -2.76 18.81
CA VAL A 40 5.28 -2.46 19.64
C VAL A 40 4.02 -3.18 19.12
N THR A 41 4.19 -4.26 18.38
CA THR A 41 3.09 -5.00 17.77
C THR A 41 2.09 -5.50 18.80
N SER A 42 2.55 -6.00 19.95
CA SER A 42 1.68 -6.50 21.00
C SER A 42 0.79 -5.41 21.63
N GLU A 43 1.21 -4.16 21.58
CA GLU A 43 0.44 -3.01 22.07
C GLU A 43 -0.56 -2.50 21.04
N HIS A 44 -0.16 -2.49 19.77
CA HIS A 44 -0.95 -1.91 18.67
C HIS A 44 -1.83 -2.91 17.93
N ASN A 45 -1.48 -4.19 17.97
CA ASN A 45 -2.23 -5.25 17.29
C ASN A 45 -2.27 -6.53 18.16
N PRO A 46 -2.79 -6.44 19.41
CA PRO A 46 -2.69 -7.53 20.38
C PRO A 46 -3.48 -8.77 19.98
N TYR A 47 -4.50 -8.62 19.15
CA TYR A 47 -5.36 -9.73 18.71
C TYR A 47 -5.02 -10.22 17.31
N ASN A 48 -4.04 -9.62 16.65
CA ASN A 48 -3.67 -9.94 15.26
C ASN A 48 -4.86 -9.82 14.29
N GLU A 49 -5.70 -8.80 14.51
CA GLU A 49 -6.93 -8.60 13.73
C GLU A 49 -6.91 -7.33 12.87
N ARG A 50 -5.90 -6.49 13.01
CA ARG A 50 -5.87 -5.22 12.28
C ARG A 50 -5.60 -5.42 10.81
N PHE A 51 -6.34 -4.67 9.99
CA PHE A 51 -6.24 -4.75 8.54
C PHE A 51 -6.53 -3.40 7.91
N ILE A 52 -6.16 -3.28 6.65
CA ILE A 52 -6.58 -2.19 5.76
C ILE A 52 -6.93 -2.77 4.39
N ILE A 53 -8.01 -2.25 3.80
CA ILE A 53 -8.45 -2.62 2.46
C ILE A 53 -8.35 -1.37 1.57
N PHE A 54 -7.61 -1.48 0.48
CA PHE A 54 -7.56 -0.46 -0.55
C PHE A 54 -8.44 -0.88 -1.72
N LYS A 55 -9.38 -0.01 -2.08
CA LYS A 55 -10.33 -0.27 -3.17
C LYS A 55 -9.92 0.47 -4.43
N SER A 56 -10.35 -0.03 -5.59
CA SER A 56 -10.02 0.57 -6.89
C SER A 56 -10.65 1.95 -7.12
N ASP A 57 -11.64 2.33 -6.32
CA ASP A 57 -12.29 3.65 -6.36
C ASP A 57 -11.55 4.73 -5.55
N SER A 58 -10.32 4.46 -5.09
CA SER A 58 -9.50 5.35 -4.28
C SER A 58 -10.01 5.56 -2.85
N THR A 59 -10.79 4.61 -2.34
CA THR A 59 -11.21 4.59 -0.93
C THR A 59 -10.51 3.46 -0.17
N PHE A 60 -10.42 3.62 1.15
CA PHE A 60 -9.91 2.57 2.03
C PHE A 60 -10.87 2.31 3.20
N GLU A 61 -10.76 1.12 3.74
CA GLU A 61 -11.36 0.73 5.02
C GLU A 61 -10.31 0.08 5.89
N SER A 62 -10.32 0.39 7.17
CA SER A 62 -9.45 -0.27 8.15
C SER A 62 -10.24 -0.68 9.37
N GLY A 63 -9.71 -1.62 10.13
CA GLY A 63 -10.36 -2.12 11.32
C GLY A 63 -9.51 -3.10 12.08
N GLY A 64 -10.15 -3.78 13.05
CA GLY A 64 -9.53 -4.77 13.92
C GLY A 64 -9.25 -4.22 15.31
N ARG A 65 -9.57 -5.05 16.34
CA ARG A 65 -9.35 -4.67 17.74
C ARG A 65 -7.88 -4.39 18.05
N PRO A 66 -7.55 -3.46 18.94
CA PRO A 66 -8.42 -2.65 19.80
C PRO A 66 -8.99 -1.40 19.14
N PHE A 67 -8.61 -1.11 17.92
CA PHE A 67 -9.09 0.07 17.21
C PHE A 67 -10.38 -0.25 16.45
N GLY A 68 -11.28 0.72 16.39
CA GLY A 68 -12.52 0.60 15.66
C GLY A 68 -12.33 0.72 14.15
N LYS A 69 -13.44 0.63 13.42
CA LYS A 69 -13.46 0.80 11.97
C LYS A 69 -13.16 2.26 11.60
N ASN A 70 -12.36 2.43 10.57
CA ASN A 70 -12.11 3.71 9.94
C ASN A 70 -12.22 3.55 8.43
N SER A 71 -12.46 4.64 7.74
CA SER A 71 -12.54 4.71 6.29
C SER A 71 -12.04 6.06 5.79
N GLY A 72 -11.91 6.20 4.49
CA GLY A 72 -11.51 7.44 3.87
C GLY A 72 -11.09 7.26 2.43
N LYS A 73 -10.33 8.23 1.96
CA LYS A 73 -9.74 8.23 0.62
C LYS A 73 -8.24 8.07 0.72
N TYR A 74 -7.64 7.51 -0.32
CA TYR A 74 -6.19 7.42 -0.40
C TYR A 74 -5.69 7.92 -1.74
N ILE A 75 -4.45 8.41 -1.73
CA ILE A 75 -3.69 8.74 -2.92
C ILE A 75 -2.38 7.97 -2.85
N PHE A 76 -2.19 7.06 -3.79
CA PHE A 76 -0.93 6.34 -3.96
C PHE A 76 -0.21 6.84 -5.20
N ASN A 77 0.95 7.45 -5.01
CA ASN A 77 1.81 7.90 -6.08
C ASN A 77 2.89 6.84 -6.35
N SER A 78 2.73 6.09 -7.44
CA SER A 78 3.66 5.03 -7.80
C SER A 78 5.03 5.53 -8.26
N ALA A 79 5.13 6.79 -8.70
CA ALA A 79 6.39 7.35 -9.17
C ALA A 79 7.38 7.59 -8.02
N ASP A 80 6.90 8.05 -6.86
CA ASP A 80 7.74 8.32 -5.68
C ASP A 80 7.44 7.38 -4.51
N HIS A 81 6.56 6.40 -4.68
CA HIS A 81 6.18 5.40 -3.69
C HIS A 81 5.60 6.01 -2.40
N THR A 82 4.80 7.06 -2.55
CA THR A 82 4.15 7.71 -1.41
C THR A 82 2.68 7.38 -1.34
N LEU A 83 2.19 7.22 -0.11
CA LEU A 83 0.78 6.99 0.20
C LEU A 83 0.29 8.08 1.14
N PHE A 84 -0.80 8.74 0.77
CA PHE A 84 -1.53 9.66 1.63
C PHE A 84 -2.88 9.05 2.00
N LEU A 85 -3.20 9.02 3.29
CA LEU A 85 -4.48 8.58 3.82
C LEU A 85 -5.26 9.79 4.33
N ASP A 86 -6.37 10.10 3.67
CA ASP A 86 -7.32 11.12 4.06
C ASP A 86 -8.45 10.44 4.85
N SER A 87 -8.37 10.54 6.17
CA SER A 87 -9.24 9.82 7.07
C SER A 87 -10.59 10.51 7.26
N ASP A 88 -11.68 9.74 7.26
CA ASP A 88 -13.00 10.23 7.62
C ASP A 88 -13.11 10.63 9.10
N ALA A 89 -12.16 10.19 9.94
CA ALA A 89 -12.08 10.60 11.35
C ALA A 89 -11.61 12.04 11.54
N GLY A 90 -11.16 12.71 10.49
CA GLY A 90 -10.75 14.10 10.48
C GLY A 90 -9.28 14.32 10.15
N PRO A 91 -8.88 15.59 9.90
CA PRO A 91 -7.53 15.91 9.42
C PRO A 91 -6.41 15.51 10.39
N GLU A 92 -6.70 15.42 11.68
CA GLU A 92 -5.73 15.02 12.70
C GLU A 92 -5.31 13.56 12.58
N ASP A 93 -6.15 12.73 11.93
CA ASP A 93 -5.89 11.32 11.67
C ASP A 93 -5.25 11.07 10.31
N ASP A 94 -5.11 12.08 9.48
CA ASP A 94 -4.46 11.97 8.18
C ASP A 94 -2.99 11.60 8.34
N SER A 95 -2.46 10.82 7.37
CA SER A 95 -1.09 10.33 7.46
C SER A 95 -0.45 10.17 6.10
N GLN A 96 0.87 10.23 6.08
CA GLN A 96 1.70 10.06 4.89
C GLN A 96 2.75 8.99 5.14
N TRP A 97 2.96 8.15 4.12
CA TRP A 97 3.81 6.98 4.23
C TRP A 97 4.66 6.80 2.98
N LYS A 98 5.90 6.39 3.18
CA LYS A 98 6.74 5.82 2.12
C LYS A 98 6.47 4.33 2.06
N ILE A 99 6.20 3.81 0.86
CA ILE A 99 5.79 2.42 0.66
C ILE A 99 6.86 1.66 -0.11
N THR A 100 7.17 0.47 0.35
CA THR A 100 8.01 -0.49 -0.39
C THR A 100 7.29 -1.83 -0.46
N PHE A 101 7.19 -2.39 -1.66
CA PHE A 101 6.63 -3.72 -1.88
C PHE A 101 7.75 -4.75 -2.01
N ARG A 102 7.56 -5.90 -1.36
CA ARG A 102 8.37 -7.10 -1.56
C ARG A 102 7.44 -8.30 -1.62
N SER A 103 7.20 -8.82 -2.84
CA SER A 103 6.27 -9.92 -3.05
C SER A 103 4.88 -9.58 -2.47
N ASP A 104 4.38 -10.35 -1.51
CA ASP A 104 3.09 -10.14 -0.84
C ASP A 104 3.18 -9.29 0.43
N THR A 105 4.31 -8.62 0.66
CA THR A 105 4.57 -7.80 1.83
C THR A 105 4.72 -6.33 1.45
N MET A 106 4.10 -5.45 2.23
CA MET A 106 4.16 -4.01 2.05
C MET A 106 4.74 -3.36 3.31
N TYR A 107 5.82 -2.59 3.13
CA TYR A 107 6.51 -1.88 4.20
C TYR A 107 6.13 -0.40 4.14
N TRP A 108 5.73 0.15 5.28
CA TRP A 108 5.33 1.54 5.41
C TRP A 108 6.28 2.27 6.35
N GLN A 109 6.84 3.38 5.91
CA GLN A 109 7.59 4.31 6.74
C GLN A 109 6.81 5.62 6.85
N GLY A 110 6.43 6.01 8.06
CA GLY A 110 5.70 7.24 8.30
C GLY A 110 6.57 8.49 8.13
N TYR A 111 5.96 9.55 7.62
CA TYR A 111 6.58 10.87 7.52
C TYR A 111 5.50 11.96 7.48
N GLY A 112 5.91 13.22 7.58
CA GLY A 112 5.04 14.38 7.36
C GLY A 112 4.13 14.76 8.52
N SER A 113 3.55 13.81 9.25
CA SER A 113 2.81 14.06 10.48
C SER A 113 3.62 13.62 11.70
N GLU A 114 3.49 14.34 12.82
CA GLU A 114 4.26 14.03 14.03
C GLU A 114 4.00 12.63 14.55
N TRP A 115 2.74 12.19 14.56
CA TRP A 115 2.41 10.87 15.08
C TRP A 115 2.87 9.72 14.18
N ALA A 116 2.88 9.92 12.85
CA ALA A 116 3.29 8.87 11.91
C ALA A 116 4.81 8.75 11.76
N ALA A 117 5.55 9.85 11.97
CA ALA A 117 6.98 9.94 11.63
C ALA A 117 7.87 8.90 12.32
N GLY A 118 7.48 8.42 13.51
CA GLY A 118 8.23 7.38 14.24
C GLY A 118 7.78 5.95 13.95
N PHE A 119 6.76 5.76 13.11
CA PHE A 119 6.19 4.44 12.87
C PHE A 119 6.70 3.79 11.59
N GLU A 120 6.97 2.50 11.68
CA GLU A 120 7.09 1.58 10.56
C GLU A 120 6.00 0.51 10.70
N LEU A 121 5.26 0.28 9.62
CA LEU A 121 4.21 -0.74 9.59
C LEU A 121 4.54 -1.78 8.52
N ILE A 122 4.33 -3.04 8.85
CA ILE A 122 4.50 -4.14 7.90
C ILE A 122 3.16 -4.81 7.72
N HIS A 123 2.70 -4.86 6.48
CA HIS A 123 1.45 -5.50 6.09
C HIS A 123 1.71 -6.65 5.14
N VAL A 124 0.91 -7.71 5.28
CA VAL A 124 0.97 -8.88 4.40
C VAL A 124 -0.35 -9.00 3.65
N LYS A 125 -0.26 -9.29 2.36
CA LYS A 125 -1.45 -9.46 1.51
C LYS A 125 -2.29 -10.62 2.00
N ASP A 126 -3.58 -10.39 2.20
CA ASP A 126 -4.55 -11.45 2.48
C ASP A 126 -4.78 -12.27 1.20
N LYS A 127 -4.65 -13.57 1.34
CA LYS A 127 -4.80 -14.51 0.22
C LYS A 127 -6.22 -15.05 0.11
#